data_a246a5cd58aed4abd072533e81676c4c
#
_entry.id   a246a5cd58aed4abd072533e81676c4c
#
_cell.length_a   1.000
_cell.length_b   1.000
_cell.length_c   1.000
_cell.angle_alpha   90.00
_cell.angle_beta   90.00
_cell.angle_gamma   90.00
#
_symmetry.space_group_name_H-M   'P 1'
#
loop_
_entity.id
_entity.type
_entity.pdbx_description
1 polymer ?
#
loop_
_entity_poly.entity_id
_entity_poly.type
_entity_poly.pdbx_seq_one_letter_code
_entity_poly.pdbx_strand_id
1 'polypeptide(L)'
;DGDTSNRRKELQKTISNFKHINLDIRNRSKILSFFERVKPNDIIHCAAQPSHDLAAKMPFEDFDINAASTLNILESMRRYTPKSTIVYLSTNKVYGDAPNFLKLKELNSRYTFADKKYANGINEDFSIDQTKHSLFGASKLSADIMVQEYGKYFDIKSCCIRGGCLTGPNHSSVQLHGFLNFLIKTNILKKKYTIFGYKGKQVRDNIHSKDVASFIKHFIEKPRIGEVYNLGGGKNNSVSIKEAFKLVSSITGNEMIYYYNKINRIG
;
A
#
# COMPACT_ATOMS: atom_id res chain seq x y z
N ASP A 1 12.22 3.73 -7.54
CA ASP A 1 11.96 2.52 -6.75
C ASP A 1 13.27 1.88 -6.34
N GLY A 2 13.32 1.33 -5.14
CA GLY A 2 14.57 0.81 -4.58
C GLY A 2 14.97 -0.51 -5.22
N ASP A 3 16.27 -0.69 -5.47
CA ASP A 3 16.83 -1.97 -5.87
C ASP A 3 16.64 -3.00 -4.74
N THR A 4 15.93 -4.08 -5.02
CA THR A 4 15.66 -5.18 -4.09
C THR A 4 16.64 -6.34 -4.22
N SER A 5 17.66 -6.23 -5.08
CA SER A 5 18.61 -7.32 -5.38
C SER A 5 19.36 -7.81 -4.13
N ASN A 6 19.73 -6.90 -3.22
CA ASN A 6 20.40 -7.25 -1.96
C ASN A 6 19.50 -8.07 -1.05
N ARG A 7 18.20 -7.73 -0.96
CA ARG A 7 17.23 -8.48 -0.16
C ARG A 7 16.99 -9.88 -0.75
N ARG A 8 16.90 -9.99 -2.07
CA ARG A 8 16.82 -11.28 -2.74
C ARG A 8 18.02 -12.16 -2.40
N LYS A 9 19.24 -11.62 -2.49
CA LYS A 9 20.47 -12.35 -2.14
C LYS A 9 20.48 -12.79 -0.66
N GLU A 10 19.98 -11.94 0.23
CA GLU A 10 19.85 -12.27 1.66
C GLU A 10 18.86 -13.42 1.86
N LEU A 11 17.68 -13.37 1.25
CA LEU A 11 16.68 -14.43 1.31
C LEU A 11 17.22 -15.77 0.76
N GLN A 12 17.95 -15.73 -0.35
CA GLN A 12 18.59 -16.91 -0.92
C GLN A 12 19.64 -17.56 0.01
N LYS A 13 20.29 -16.75 0.85
CA LYS A 13 21.29 -17.24 1.84
C LYS A 13 20.64 -17.76 3.11
N THR A 14 19.52 -17.17 3.54
CA THR A 14 18.94 -17.42 4.87
C THR A 14 17.79 -18.43 4.84
N ILE A 15 17.15 -18.62 3.68
CA ILE A 15 16.00 -19.52 3.54
C ILE A 15 16.32 -20.59 2.51
N SER A 16 16.55 -21.82 2.98
CA SER A 16 16.98 -22.94 2.15
C SER A 16 16.04 -23.26 0.98
N ASN A 17 14.74 -23.09 1.17
CA ASN A 17 13.72 -23.39 0.18
C ASN A 17 13.34 -22.19 -0.69
N PHE A 18 14.00 -21.03 -0.52
CA PHE A 18 13.71 -19.85 -1.31
C PHE A 18 14.14 -20.04 -2.77
N LYS A 19 13.19 -19.87 -3.69
CA LYS A 19 13.44 -19.87 -5.14
C LYS A 19 13.00 -18.56 -5.75
N HIS A 20 13.88 -17.88 -6.44
CA HIS A 20 13.57 -16.71 -7.22
C HIS A 20 13.31 -17.07 -8.68
N ILE A 21 12.16 -16.65 -9.20
CA ILE A 21 11.78 -16.82 -10.61
C ILE A 21 11.61 -15.42 -11.21
N ASN A 22 12.39 -15.11 -12.23
CA ASN A 22 12.25 -13.87 -12.97
C ASN A 22 11.13 -14.01 -14.00
N LEU A 23 9.95 -13.49 -13.66
CA LEU A 23 8.74 -13.61 -14.45
C LEU A 23 7.95 -12.29 -14.40
N ASP A 24 7.71 -11.70 -15.57
CA ASP A 24 6.84 -10.55 -15.69
C ASP A 24 5.37 -11.01 -15.63
N ILE A 25 4.64 -10.51 -14.64
CA ILE A 25 3.23 -10.86 -14.42
C ILE A 25 2.30 -10.40 -15.55
N ARG A 26 2.72 -9.47 -16.40
CA ARG A 26 2.00 -9.06 -17.61
C ARG A 26 1.97 -10.16 -18.66
N ASN A 27 2.95 -11.05 -18.64
CA ASN A 27 3.03 -12.15 -19.61
C ASN A 27 2.04 -13.27 -19.24
N ARG A 28 0.83 -13.18 -19.77
CA ARG A 28 -0.29 -14.08 -19.48
C ARG A 28 0.08 -15.57 -19.69
N SER A 29 0.67 -15.92 -20.82
CA SER A 29 1.01 -17.31 -21.12
C SER A 29 2.01 -17.89 -20.15
N LYS A 30 3.04 -17.12 -19.77
CA LYS A 30 4.03 -17.56 -18.79
C LYS A 30 3.43 -17.68 -17.38
N ILE A 31 2.52 -16.79 -16.99
CA ILE A 31 1.83 -16.90 -15.70
C ILE A 31 0.93 -18.15 -15.67
N LEU A 32 0.14 -18.40 -16.70
CA LEU A 32 -0.67 -19.62 -16.80
C LEU A 32 0.20 -20.88 -16.67
N SER A 33 1.28 -21.00 -17.46
CA SER A 33 2.20 -22.13 -17.39
C SER A 33 2.90 -22.26 -16.03
N PHE A 34 3.19 -21.13 -15.37
CA PHE A 34 3.75 -21.13 -14.02
C PHE A 34 2.78 -21.76 -13.01
N PHE A 35 1.53 -21.32 -12.99
CA PHE A 35 0.51 -21.84 -12.08
C PHE A 35 0.19 -23.32 -12.35
N GLU A 36 0.10 -23.71 -13.61
CA GLU A 36 -0.11 -25.10 -14.00
C GLU A 36 0.97 -26.05 -13.45
N ARG A 37 2.23 -25.62 -13.53
CA ARG A 37 3.39 -26.41 -13.09
C ARG A 37 3.65 -26.35 -11.59
N VAL A 38 3.59 -25.13 -11.00
CA VAL A 38 4.03 -24.92 -9.59
C VAL A 38 2.90 -25.17 -8.61
N LYS A 39 1.66 -24.87 -8.98
CA LYS A 39 0.46 -25.05 -8.15
C LYS A 39 0.62 -24.47 -6.74
N PRO A 40 0.88 -23.14 -6.60
CA PRO A 40 1.09 -22.54 -5.28
C PRO A 40 -0.15 -22.70 -4.39
N ASN A 41 0.04 -22.96 -3.09
CA ASN A 41 -1.04 -23.06 -2.11
C ASN A 41 -1.56 -21.67 -1.70
N ASP A 42 -0.64 -20.71 -1.54
CA ASP A 42 -0.96 -19.37 -1.11
C ASP A 42 -0.22 -18.36 -1.99
N ILE A 43 -0.89 -17.26 -2.32
CA ILE A 43 -0.38 -16.19 -3.16
C ILE A 43 -0.44 -14.87 -2.40
N ILE A 44 0.69 -14.23 -2.20
CA ILE A 44 0.76 -12.86 -1.67
C ILE A 44 1.13 -11.96 -2.84
N HIS A 45 0.14 -11.26 -3.38
CA HIS A 45 0.30 -10.43 -4.56
C HIS A 45 0.70 -9.01 -4.19
N CYS A 46 2.02 -8.75 -4.22
CA CYS A 46 2.63 -7.45 -3.91
C CYS A 46 3.09 -6.68 -5.15
N ALA A 47 3.13 -7.33 -6.31
CA ALA A 47 3.63 -6.69 -7.53
C ALA A 47 2.70 -5.55 -7.96
N ALA A 48 3.26 -4.37 -8.16
CA ALA A 48 2.53 -3.17 -8.57
C ALA A 48 3.48 -2.10 -9.11
N GLN A 49 2.94 -1.20 -9.92
CA GLN A 49 3.49 0.12 -10.17
C GLN A 49 2.91 1.08 -9.11
N PRO A 50 3.70 1.61 -8.14
CA PRO A 50 3.14 2.33 -6.99
C PRO A 50 3.13 3.86 -7.12
N SER A 51 3.64 4.42 -8.20
CA SER A 51 3.85 5.87 -8.35
C SER A 51 2.68 6.54 -9.08
N HIS A 52 2.03 7.51 -8.43
CA HIS A 52 1.00 8.36 -9.06
C HIS A 52 1.54 9.14 -10.26
N ASP A 53 2.75 9.69 -10.14
CA ASP A 53 3.37 10.51 -11.18
C ASP A 53 3.72 9.66 -12.41
N LEU A 54 4.16 8.42 -12.18
CA LEU A 54 4.48 7.49 -13.25
C LEU A 54 3.22 6.98 -13.94
N ALA A 55 2.16 6.68 -13.20
CA ALA A 55 0.86 6.29 -13.75
C ALA A 55 0.30 7.35 -14.73
N ALA A 56 0.45 8.64 -14.38
CA ALA A 56 0.03 9.73 -15.26
C ALA A 56 0.86 9.84 -16.55
N LYS A 57 2.14 9.45 -16.50
CA LYS A 57 3.03 9.48 -17.68
C LYS A 57 2.90 8.24 -18.54
N MET A 58 2.58 7.09 -17.95
CA MET A 58 2.55 5.77 -18.59
C MET A 58 1.27 5.02 -18.22
N PRO A 59 0.09 5.50 -18.62
CA PRO A 59 -1.19 4.97 -18.15
C PRO A 59 -1.46 3.53 -18.60
N PHE A 60 -1.07 3.15 -19.80
CA PHE A 60 -1.18 1.76 -20.26
C PHE A 60 -0.35 0.81 -19.41
N GLU A 61 0.90 1.17 -19.16
CA GLU A 61 1.80 0.34 -18.36
C GLU A 61 1.36 0.23 -16.90
N ASP A 62 0.86 1.32 -16.32
CA ASP A 62 0.27 1.30 -14.98
C ASP A 62 -0.92 0.34 -14.90
N PHE A 63 -1.84 0.41 -15.86
CA PHE A 63 -3.00 -0.46 -15.92
C PHE A 63 -2.63 -1.92 -16.16
N ASP A 64 -1.70 -2.18 -17.07
CA ASP A 64 -1.21 -3.52 -17.38
C ASP A 64 -0.55 -4.18 -16.16
N ILE A 65 0.27 -3.42 -15.41
CA ILE A 65 0.94 -3.92 -14.21
C ILE A 65 -0.03 -4.09 -13.06
N ASN A 66 -0.94 -3.15 -12.80
CA ASN A 66 -1.78 -3.17 -11.61
C ASN A 66 -3.08 -3.97 -11.80
N ALA A 67 -3.77 -3.81 -12.92
CA ALA A 67 -5.07 -4.42 -13.18
C ALA A 67 -5.00 -5.68 -14.05
N ALA A 68 -4.48 -5.56 -15.27
CA ALA A 68 -4.48 -6.68 -16.21
C ALA A 68 -3.63 -7.86 -15.73
N SER A 69 -2.49 -7.59 -15.08
CA SER A 69 -1.65 -8.64 -14.52
C SER A 69 -2.28 -9.32 -13.30
N THR A 70 -3.04 -8.58 -12.48
CA THR A 70 -3.82 -9.18 -11.40
C THR A 70 -4.86 -10.16 -11.95
N LEU A 71 -5.54 -9.80 -13.04
CA LEU A 71 -6.45 -10.71 -13.73
C LEU A 71 -5.73 -11.97 -14.25
N ASN A 72 -4.49 -11.85 -14.76
CA ASN A 72 -3.71 -13.02 -15.17
C ASN A 72 -3.48 -14.00 -14.01
N ILE A 73 -3.19 -13.48 -12.81
CA ILE A 73 -3.00 -14.29 -11.60
C ILE A 73 -4.32 -14.95 -11.18
N LEU A 74 -5.41 -14.17 -11.09
CA LEU A 74 -6.72 -14.66 -10.66
C LEU A 74 -7.26 -15.76 -11.59
N GLU A 75 -7.15 -15.56 -12.91
CA GLU A 75 -7.60 -16.54 -13.89
C GLU A 75 -6.72 -17.80 -13.88
N SER A 76 -5.42 -17.66 -13.61
CA SER A 76 -4.52 -18.80 -13.43
C SER A 76 -4.88 -19.60 -12.17
N MET A 77 -5.21 -18.91 -11.08
CA MET A 77 -5.71 -19.55 -9.85
C MET A 77 -6.98 -20.35 -10.12
N ARG A 78 -7.97 -19.70 -10.74
CA ARG A 78 -9.25 -20.34 -11.06
C ARG A 78 -9.07 -21.62 -11.85
N ARG A 79 -8.16 -21.64 -12.84
CA ARG A 79 -7.90 -22.81 -13.71
C ARG A 79 -7.11 -23.91 -13.05
N TYR A 80 -6.06 -23.57 -12.35
CA TYR A 80 -5.05 -24.55 -11.92
C TYR A 80 -4.98 -24.75 -10.40
N THR A 81 -5.40 -23.77 -9.60
CA THR A 81 -5.31 -23.82 -8.14
C THR A 81 -6.52 -23.17 -7.44
N PRO A 82 -7.76 -23.61 -7.75
CA PRO A 82 -8.97 -22.96 -7.24
C PRO A 82 -9.14 -23.03 -5.71
N LYS A 83 -8.38 -23.90 -5.04
CA LYS A 83 -8.39 -24.04 -3.57
C LYS A 83 -7.35 -23.14 -2.88
N SER A 84 -6.47 -22.51 -3.64
CA SER A 84 -5.42 -21.64 -3.11
C SER A 84 -6.00 -20.35 -2.54
N THR A 85 -5.25 -19.73 -1.61
CA THR A 85 -5.60 -18.44 -1.02
C THR A 85 -4.83 -17.32 -1.70
N ILE A 86 -5.48 -16.20 -2.00
CA ILE A 86 -4.80 -14.98 -2.44
C ILE A 86 -5.01 -13.82 -1.46
N VAL A 87 -3.91 -13.17 -1.11
CA VAL A 87 -3.89 -11.90 -0.41
C VAL A 87 -3.36 -10.84 -1.35
N TYR A 88 -4.21 -9.91 -1.74
CA TYR A 88 -3.86 -8.81 -2.63
C TYR A 88 -3.52 -7.55 -1.85
N LEU A 89 -2.31 -7.00 -2.04
CA LEU A 89 -1.91 -5.72 -1.48
C LEU A 89 -2.53 -4.59 -2.31
N SER A 90 -3.75 -4.19 -1.92
CA SER A 90 -4.48 -3.06 -2.45
C SER A 90 -3.94 -1.74 -1.83
N THR A 91 -4.71 -0.69 -1.84
CA THR A 91 -4.31 0.63 -1.35
C THR A 91 -5.52 1.41 -0.81
N ASN A 92 -5.30 2.31 0.12
CA ASN A 92 -6.32 3.27 0.54
C ASN A 92 -6.74 4.25 -0.58
N LYS A 93 -5.99 4.31 -1.69
CA LYS A 93 -6.32 5.16 -2.85
C LYS A 93 -7.56 4.68 -3.63
N VAL A 94 -8.05 3.49 -3.34
CA VAL A 94 -9.35 3.03 -3.85
C VAL A 94 -10.52 3.92 -3.42
N TYR A 95 -10.39 4.65 -2.32
CA TYR A 95 -11.38 5.64 -1.87
C TYR A 95 -11.23 7.00 -2.57
N GLY A 96 -10.23 7.18 -3.40
CA GLY A 96 -9.95 8.43 -4.11
C GLY A 96 -9.74 9.61 -3.19
N ASP A 97 -10.24 10.76 -3.62
CA ASP A 97 -10.19 12.02 -2.86
C ASP A 97 -11.39 12.20 -1.91
N ALA A 98 -12.38 11.33 -1.94
CA ALA A 98 -13.60 11.43 -1.13
C ALA A 98 -13.34 11.65 0.37
N PRO A 99 -12.35 10.97 1.01
CA PRO A 99 -12.03 11.24 2.41
C PRO A 99 -11.54 12.68 2.69
N ASN A 100 -10.98 13.36 1.69
CA ASN A 100 -10.49 14.73 1.82
C ASN A 100 -11.64 15.77 1.86
N PHE A 101 -12.83 15.39 1.43
CA PHE A 101 -14.03 16.25 1.48
C PHE A 101 -14.77 16.16 2.81
N LEU A 102 -14.38 15.23 3.67
CA LEU A 102 -14.92 15.18 5.03
C LEU A 102 -14.49 16.42 5.82
N LYS A 103 -15.43 16.98 6.60
CA LYS A 103 -15.15 18.16 7.42
C LYS A 103 -14.04 17.87 8.43
N LEU A 104 -12.98 18.68 8.37
CA LEU A 104 -11.83 18.58 9.26
C LEU A 104 -11.85 19.67 10.33
N LYS A 105 -11.34 19.32 11.51
CA LYS A 105 -10.99 20.23 12.60
C LYS A 105 -9.48 20.42 12.61
N GLU A 106 -9.02 21.67 12.56
CA GLU A 106 -7.60 22.01 12.69
C GLU A 106 -7.22 22.09 14.17
N LEU A 107 -6.26 21.29 14.60
CA LEU A 107 -5.64 21.33 15.93
C LEU A 107 -4.25 21.98 15.83
N ASN A 108 -3.54 22.10 16.95
CA ASN A 108 -2.22 22.72 16.97
C ASN A 108 -1.19 22.01 16.11
N SER A 109 -1.18 20.65 16.13
CA SER A 109 -0.20 19.83 15.42
C SER A 109 -0.76 19.02 14.28
N ARG A 110 -2.08 18.79 14.21
CA ARG A 110 -2.72 17.91 13.24
C ARG A 110 -4.11 18.37 12.79
N TYR A 111 -4.58 17.84 11.67
CA TYR A 111 -5.98 17.77 11.33
C TYR A 111 -6.61 16.49 11.90
N THR A 112 -7.89 16.58 12.26
CA THR A 112 -8.71 15.42 12.64
C THR A 112 -10.09 15.57 12.03
N PHE A 113 -10.82 14.46 11.87
CA PHE A 113 -12.21 14.54 11.42
C PHE A 113 -13.07 15.28 12.46
N ALA A 114 -13.94 16.16 11.99
CA ALA A 114 -14.86 16.90 12.84
C ALA A 114 -16.06 16.04 13.26
N ASP A 115 -16.49 15.12 12.39
CA ASP A 115 -17.59 14.20 12.66
C ASP A 115 -17.10 13.03 13.52
N LYS A 116 -17.84 12.74 14.60
CA LYS A 116 -17.58 11.62 15.51
C LYS A 116 -17.63 10.26 14.82
N LYS A 117 -18.44 10.12 13.78
CA LYS A 117 -18.53 8.90 12.96
C LYS A 117 -17.16 8.47 12.44
N TYR A 118 -16.30 9.42 12.10
CA TYR A 118 -14.97 9.19 11.55
C TYR A 118 -13.84 9.40 12.57
N ALA A 119 -14.16 9.44 13.86
CA ALA A 119 -13.15 9.70 14.90
C ALA A 119 -12.01 8.68 14.93
N ASN A 120 -12.27 7.46 14.48
CA ASN A 120 -11.28 6.36 14.38
C ASN A 120 -10.82 6.09 12.94
N GLY A 121 -11.23 6.90 11.97
CA GLY A 121 -10.96 6.71 10.55
C GLY A 121 -12.21 6.33 9.75
N ILE A 122 -12.01 5.95 8.50
CA ILE A 122 -13.06 5.42 7.61
C ILE A 122 -13.03 3.90 7.61
N ASN A 123 -14.18 3.28 7.47
CA ASN A 123 -14.34 1.83 7.33
C ASN A 123 -14.39 1.40 5.85
N GLU A 124 -14.50 0.11 5.62
CA GLU A 124 -14.52 -0.51 4.29
C GLU A 124 -15.78 -0.19 3.49
N ASP A 125 -16.87 0.21 4.16
CA ASP A 125 -18.13 0.64 3.54
C ASP A 125 -18.08 2.07 3.00
N PHE A 126 -16.97 2.77 3.18
CA PHE A 126 -16.81 4.11 2.62
C PHE A 126 -16.85 4.07 1.11
N SER A 127 -17.64 4.98 0.49
CA SER A 127 -17.85 4.96 -0.96
C SER A 127 -16.54 5.07 -1.74
N ILE A 128 -16.48 4.28 -2.80
CA ILE A 128 -15.42 4.32 -3.82
C ILE A 128 -15.87 5.03 -5.10
N ASP A 129 -17.13 5.46 -5.16
CA ASP A 129 -17.74 6.04 -6.34
C ASP A 129 -17.69 7.57 -6.36
N GLN A 130 -17.83 8.13 -7.54
CA GLN A 130 -17.97 9.57 -7.81
C GLN A 130 -16.87 10.45 -7.18
N THR A 131 -15.66 9.95 -7.19
CA THR A 131 -14.47 10.63 -6.65
C THR A 131 -13.29 10.48 -7.60
N LYS A 132 -12.33 11.39 -7.51
CA LYS A 132 -11.10 11.32 -8.29
C LYS A 132 -10.11 10.38 -7.63
N HIS A 133 -9.71 9.30 -8.33
CA HIS A 133 -8.81 8.26 -7.80
C HIS A 133 -7.33 8.46 -8.18
N SER A 134 -7.01 9.30 -9.14
CA SER A 134 -5.80 9.24 -9.98
C SER A 134 -5.78 7.96 -10.85
N LEU A 135 -4.92 7.94 -11.89
CA LEU A 135 -4.80 6.74 -12.73
C LEU A 135 -4.28 5.54 -11.95
N PHE A 136 -3.29 5.74 -11.08
CA PHE A 136 -2.82 4.71 -10.15
C PHE A 136 -3.94 4.16 -9.24
N GLY A 137 -4.73 5.05 -8.64
CA GLY A 137 -5.85 4.63 -7.80
C GLY A 137 -6.91 3.85 -8.58
N ALA A 138 -7.20 4.27 -9.83
CA ALA A 138 -8.17 3.60 -10.69
C ALA A 138 -7.70 2.19 -11.10
N SER A 139 -6.44 2.01 -11.50
CA SER A 139 -5.90 0.69 -11.84
C SER A 139 -5.86 -0.26 -10.63
N LYS A 140 -5.50 0.25 -9.45
CA LYS A 140 -5.53 -0.52 -8.20
C LYS A 140 -6.95 -0.86 -7.76
N LEU A 141 -7.92 0.05 -7.94
CA LEU A 141 -9.34 -0.21 -7.67
C LEU A 141 -9.90 -1.28 -8.59
N SER A 142 -9.57 -1.24 -9.89
CA SER A 142 -9.98 -2.28 -10.84
C SER A 142 -9.51 -3.66 -10.39
N ALA A 143 -8.26 -3.78 -9.96
CA ALA A 143 -7.72 -5.02 -9.41
C ALA A 143 -8.39 -5.44 -8.09
N ASP A 144 -8.65 -4.48 -7.19
CA ASP A 144 -9.31 -4.71 -5.90
C ASP A 144 -10.71 -5.32 -6.10
N ILE A 145 -11.51 -4.73 -7.01
CA ILE A 145 -12.83 -5.25 -7.37
C ILE A 145 -12.72 -6.63 -8.01
N MET A 146 -11.76 -6.86 -8.93
CA MET A 146 -11.58 -8.16 -9.56
C MET A 146 -11.23 -9.26 -8.55
N VAL A 147 -10.41 -8.96 -7.54
CA VAL A 147 -10.09 -9.93 -6.47
C VAL A 147 -11.34 -10.29 -5.66
N GLN A 148 -12.17 -9.30 -5.34
CA GLN A 148 -13.44 -9.53 -4.65
C GLN A 148 -14.40 -10.37 -5.49
N GLU A 149 -14.56 -10.04 -6.78
CA GLU A 149 -15.46 -10.75 -7.69
C GLU A 149 -15.02 -12.20 -7.93
N TYR A 150 -13.72 -12.44 -8.14
CA TYR A 150 -13.21 -13.81 -8.26
C TYR A 150 -13.44 -14.61 -6.97
N GLY A 151 -13.31 -13.97 -5.82
CA GLY A 151 -13.67 -14.56 -4.54
C GLY A 151 -15.14 -14.96 -4.51
N LYS A 152 -16.05 -13.99 -4.67
CA LYS A 152 -17.50 -14.18 -4.52
C LYS A 152 -18.12 -15.04 -5.63
N TYR A 153 -17.60 -14.95 -6.86
CA TYR A 153 -18.17 -15.64 -8.01
C TYR A 153 -17.65 -17.06 -8.18
N PHE A 154 -16.40 -17.32 -7.78
CA PHE A 154 -15.73 -18.62 -7.96
C PHE A 154 -15.33 -19.29 -6.64
N ASP A 155 -15.81 -18.79 -5.49
CA ASP A 155 -15.48 -19.31 -4.15
C ASP A 155 -13.97 -19.35 -3.85
N ILE A 156 -13.19 -18.45 -4.46
CA ILE A 156 -11.75 -18.35 -4.24
C ILE A 156 -11.51 -17.63 -2.90
N LYS A 157 -10.73 -18.26 -2.03
CA LYS A 157 -10.28 -17.66 -0.77
C LYS A 157 -9.40 -16.46 -1.07
N SER A 158 -9.93 -15.25 -0.80
CA SER A 158 -9.28 -14.01 -1.23
C SER A 158 -9.55 -12.85 -0.31
N CYS A 159 -8.59 -11.96 -0.17
CA CYS A 159 -8.83 -10.65 0.40
C CYS A 159 -8.01 -9.55 -0.26
N CYS A 160 -8.56 -8.33 -0.18
CA CYS A 160 -7.89 -7.08 -0.51
C CYS A 160 -7.45 -6.39 0.78
N ILE A 161 -6.16 -6.10 0.91
CA ILE A 161 -5.61 -5.26 1.98
C ILE A 161 -5.48 -3.84 1.45
N ARG A 162 -6.38 -2.95 1.87
CA ARG A 162 -6.34 -1.52 1.58
C ARG A 162 -5.41 -0.85 2.59
N GLY A 163 -4.11 -0.92 2.30
CA GLY A 163 -3.07 -0.45 3.20
C GLY A 163 -3.01 1.07 3.33
N GLY A 164 -2.73 1.53 4.56
CA GLY A 164 -2.30 2.89 4.86
C GLY A 164 -0.82 3.12 4.49
N CYS A 165 -0.09 3.90 5.29
CA CYS A 165 1.34 4.07 5.08
C CYS A 165 2.12 2.89 5.68
N LEU A 166 2.46 1.92 4.85
CA LEU A 166 3.32 0.80 5.26
C LEU A 166 4.73 1.33 5.50
N THR A 167 5.29 0.96 6.64
CA THR A 167 6.64 1.38 7.07
C THR A 167 7.40 0.21 7.67
N GLY A 168 8.69 0.40 7.93
CA GLY A 168 9.53 -0.63 8.53
C GLY A 168 11.00 -0.40 8.19
N PRO A 169 11.95 -1.08 8.87
CA PRO A 169 13.38 -0.83 8.75
C PRO A 169 13.92 -1.08 7.33
N ASN A 170 13.26 -1.94 6.57
CA ASN A 170 13.67 -2.30 5.21
C ASN A 170 12.95 -1.51 4.11
N HIS A 171 12.19 -0.49 4.46
CA HIS A 171 11.47 0.32 3.48
C HIS A 171 12.45 1.26 2.77
N SER A 172 12.63 1.06 1.47
CA SER A 172 13.36 1.99 0.59
C SER A 172 12.52 3.24 0.36
N SER A 173 12.85 4.33 1.05
CA SER A 173 12.09 5.57 0.99
C SER A 173 12.77 6.62 0.11
N VAL A 174 11.94 7.37 -0.62
CA VAL A 174 12.32 8.55 -1.40
C VAL A 174 11.40 9.72 -1.03
N GLN A 175 11.76 10.94 -1.43
CA GLN A 175 11.05 12.16 -1.03
C GLN A 175 9.52 12.11 -1.23
N LEU A 176 9.05 11.44 -2.27
CA LEU A 176 7.63 11.38 -2.62
C LEU A 176 6.95 10.06 -2.26
N HIS A 177 7.71 9.10 -1.71
CA HIS A 177 7.19 7.78 -1.32
C HIS A 177 7.88 7.28 -0.05
N GLY A 178 7.07 6.87 0.96
CA GLY A 178 7.60 6.42 2.24
C GLY A 178 8.05 7.57 3.15
N PHE A 179 7.14 8.54 3.38
CA PHE A 179 7.45 9.81 4.03
C PHE A 179 8.17 9.65 5.39
N LEU A 180 7.75 8.69 6.23
CA LEU A 180 8.31 8.54 7.58
C LEU A 180 9.78 8.11 7.54
N ASN A 181 10.10 7.08 6.75
CA ASN A 181 11.49 6.63 6.60
C ASN A 181 12.36 7.70 5.92
N PHE A 182 11.81 8.42 4.93
CA PHE A 182 12.52 9.53 4.30
C PHE A 182 12.77 10.68 5.29
N LEU A 183 11.78 11.01 6.13
CA LEU A 183 11.89 12.00 7.19
C LEU A 183 13.01 11.64 8.20
N ILE A 184 13.00 10.41 8.68
CA ILE A 184 14.04 9.89 9.59
C ILE A 184 15.43 9.98 8.92
N LYS A 185 15.54 9.52 7.68
CA LYS A 185 16.79 9.58 6.92
C LYS A 185 17.32 11.00 6.76
N THR A 186 16.44 11.94 6.42
CA THR A 186 16.86 13.36 6.27
C THR A 186 17.29 13.98 7.59
N ASN A 187 16.63 13.63 8.71
CA ASN A 187 17.02 14.07 10.04
C ASN A 187 18.42 13.55 10.44
N ILE A 188 18.67 12.24 10.32
CA ILE A 188 19.96 11.61 10.64
C ILE A 188 21.09 12.22 9.79
N LEU A 189 20.81 12.45 8.50
CA LEU A 189 21.77 13.05 7.56
C LEU A 189 21.86 14.58 7.65
N LYS A 190 21.11 15.21 8.57
CA LYS A 190 21.02 16.67 8.72
C LYS A 190 20.71 17.41 7.40
N LYS A 191 19.85 16.81 6.57
CA LYS A 191 19.37 17.37 5.30
C LYS A 191 18.04 18.08 5.46
N LYS A 192 17.73 18.99 4.52
CA LYS A 192 16.44 19.69 4.50
C LYS A 192 15.32 18.76 4.08
N TYR A 193 14.22 18.75 4.84
CA TYR A 193 12.97 18.08 4.51
C TYR A 193 11.99 19.08 3.90
N THR A 194 11.30 18.71 2.82
CA THR A 194 10.26 19.56 2.21
C THR A 194 8.90 19.19 2.73
N ILE A 195 8.19 20.15 3.33
CA ILE A 195 6.78 20.01 3.70
C ILE A 195 5.92 20.49 2.52
N PHE A 196 5.12 19.59 1.94
CA PHE A 196 4.24 19.92 0.81
C PHE A 196 2.86 20.35 1.31
N GLY A 197 2.73 21.62 1.64
CA GLY A 197 1.47 22.27 2.03
C GLY A 197 0.89 21.84 3.37
N TYR A 198 -0.39 22.13 3.57
CA TYR A 198 -1.21 21.77 4.74
C TYR A 198 -0.60 22.16 6.10
N LYS A 199 0.33 23.14 6.12
CA LYS A 199 1.05 23.58 7.32
C LYS A 199 1.80 22.46 8.07
N GLY A 200 2.07 21.32 7.41
CA GLY A 200 2.65 20.13 8.04
C GLY A 200 1.70 19.39 9.00
N LYS A 201 0.40 19.70 8.96
CA LYS A 201 -0.63 19.11 9.85
C LYS A 201 -1.37 17.93 9.23
N GLN A 202 -1.08 17.60 7.96
CA GLN A 202 -1.61 16.41 7.30
C GLN A 202 -1.19 15.15 8.04
N VAL A 203 -2.17 14.29 8.31
CA VAL A 203 -1.99 13.07 9.09
C VAL A 203 -1.85 11.88 8.16
N ARG A 204 -1.03 10.92 8.56
CA ARG A 204 -0.91 9.62 7.91
C ARG A 204 -1.06 8.52 8.95
N ASP A 205 -1.83 7.51 8.57
CA ASP A 205 -1.96 6.27 9.31
C ASP A 205 -0.79 5.35 8.96
N ASN A 206 0.01 4.96 9.95
CA ASN A 206 1.24 4.20 9.75
C ASN A 206 1.08 2.80 10.33
N ILE A 207 1.52 1.79 9.58
CA ILE A 207 1.57 0.42 10.04
C ILE A 207 2.94 -0.20 9.75
N HIS A 208 3.46 -0.96 10.70
CA HIS A 208 4.73 -1.65 10.53
C HIS A 208 4.56 -2.89 9.64
N SER A 209 5.51 -3.13 8.74
CA SER A 209 5.48 -4.26 7.81
C SER A 209 5.38 -5.64 8.50
N LYS A 210 5.88 -5.77 9.72
CA LYS A 210 5.72 -6.98 10.54
C LYS A 210 4.26 -7.24 10.92
N ASP A 211 3.49 -6.19 11.20
CA ASP A 211 2.07 -6.31 11.54
C ASP A 211 1.27 -6.69 10.30
N VAL A 212 1.62 -6.14 9.13
CA VAL A 212 1.04 -6.55 7.85
C VAL A 212 1.33 -8.04 7.58
N ALA A 213 2.56 -8.49 7.78
CA ALA A 213 2.93 -9.89 7.61
C ALA A 213 2.19 -10.80 8.59
N SER A 214 2.02 -10.35 9.84
CA SER A 214 1.22 -11.08 10.85
C SER A 214 -0.24 -11.20 10.43
N PHE A 215 -0.84 -10.13 9.93
CA PHE A 215 -2.21 -10.15 9.39
C PHE A 215 -2.33 -11.15 8.23
N ILE A 216 -1.41 -11.09 7.26
CA ILE A 216 -1.40 -12.00 6.11
C ILE A 216 -1.34 -13.47 6.59
N LYS A 217 -0.46 -13.78 7.55
CA LYS A 217 -0.36 -15.11 8.13
C LYS A 217 -1.69 -15.57 8.73
N HIS A 218 -2.33 -14.73 9.56
CA HIS A 218 -3.63 -15.06 10.17
C HIS A 218 -4.72 -15.27 9.12
N PHE A 219 -4.74 -14.46 8.05
CA PHE A 219 -5.69 -14.64 6.97
C PHE A 219 -5.48 -15.96 6.23
N ILE A 220 -4.24 -16.35 5.94
CA ILE A 220 -3.92 -17.63 5.30
C ILE A 220 -4.32 -18.83 6.18
N GLU A 221 -4.15 -18.71 7.50
CA GLU A 221 -4.55 -19.75 8.46
C GLU A 221 -6.09 -19.91 8.58
N LYS A 222 -6.84 -18.80 8.41
CA LYS A 222 -8.31 -18.76 8.49
C LYS A 222 -8.89 -17.92 7.34
N PRO A 223 -8.76 -18.40 6.10
CA PRO A 223 -9.13 -17.60 4.94
C PRO A 223 -10.64 -17.46 4.81
N ARG A 224 -11.06 -16.33 4.23
CA ARG A 224 -12.42 -15.99 3.87
C ARG A 224 -12.51 -15.73 2.36
N ILE A 225 -13.70 -15.48 1.86
CA ILE A 225 -14.00 -15.34 0.43
C ILE A 225 -14.32 -13.89 0.10
N GLY A 226 -13.54 -13.26 -0.77
CA GLY A 226 -13.82 -11.94 -1.33
C GLY A 226 -13.83 -10.80 -0.32
N GLU A 227 -13.05 -10.89 0.75
CA GLU A 227 -13.04 -9.93 1.85
C GLU A 227 -12.18 -8.69 1.56
N VAL A 228 -12.51 -7.61 2.24
CA VAL A 228 -11.77 -6.34 2.17
C VAL A 228 -11.42 -5.90 3.59
N TYR A 229 -10.19 -5.42 3.75
CA TYR A 229 -9.71 -4.91 5.04
C TYR A 229 -8.95 -3.61 4.87
N ASN A 230 -9.36 -2.57 5.60
CA ASN A 230 -8.53 -1.39 5.81
C ASN A 230 -7.43 -1.75 6.81
N LEU A 231 -6.20 -1.84 6.35
CA LEU A 231 -5.09 -2.22 7.21
C LEU A 231 -4.17 -1.02 7.45
N GLY A 232 -4.25 -0.48 8.64
CA GLY A 232 -3.44 0.63 9.13
C GLY A 232 -3.08 0.44 10.60
N GLY A 233 -2.31 1.36 11.16
CA GLY A 233 -1.98 1.37 12.59
C GLY A 233 -3.06 1.98 13.46
N GLY A 234 -4.12 2.50 12.86
CA GLY A 234 -5.22 3.17 13.53
C GLY A 234 -4.85 4.56 14.07
N LYS A 235 -5.79 5.15 14.80
CA LYS A 235 -5.65 6.50 15.34
C LYS A 235 -4.39 6.70 16.19
N ASN A 236 -4.04 5.71 17.00
CA ASN A 236 -2.92 5.79 17.94
C ASN A 236 -1.55 5.78 17.23
N ASN A 237 -1.46 5.18 16.05
CA ASN A 237 -0.25 5.14 15.23
C ASN A 237 -0.30 6.14 14.06
N SER A 238 -1.32 6.99 14.02
CA SER A 238 -1.39 8.09 13.07
C SER A 238 -0.57 9.27 13.53
N VAL A 239 0.22 9.86 12.63
CA VAL A 239 1.03 11.04 12.94
C VAL A 239 0.90 12.09 11.85
N SER A 240 0.93 13.37 12.24
CA SER A 240 1.15 14.47 11.32
C SER A 240 2.65 14.65 11.04
N ILE A 241 3.00 15.42 10.01
CA ILE A 241 4.40 15.77 9.74
C ILE A 241 5.02 16.50 10.95
N LYS A 242 4.29 17.44 11.56
CA LYS A 242 4.75 18.17 12.75
C LYS A 242 4.99 17.26 13.96
N GLU A 243 4.11 16.29 14.18
CA GLU A 243 4.26 15.32 15.26
C GLU A 243 5.42 14.36 15.01
N ALA A 244 5.57 13.90 13.75
CA ALA A 244 6.70 13.09 13.35
C ALA A 244 8.03 13.83 13.54
N PHE A 245 8.10 15.13 13.24
CA PHE A 245 9.31 15.95 13.51
C PHE A 245 9.69 15.94 14.98
N LYS A 246 8.72 16.23 15.85
CA LYS A 246 8.96 16.23 17.30
C LYS A 246 9.46 14.87 17.80
N LEU A 247 8.78 13.79 17.36
CA LEU A 247 9.13 12.43 17.74
C LEU A 247 10.54 12.05 17.26
N VAL A 248 10.85 12.31 16.00
CA VAL A 248 12.17 11.97 15.44
C VAL A 248 13.27 12.81 16.11
N SER A 249 13.05 14.11 16.32
CA SER A 249 14.03 14.95 17.01
C SER A 249 14.27 14.50 18.45
N SER A 250 13.24 14.07 19.19
CA SER A 250 13.41 13.56 20.55
C SER A 250 14.19 12.23 20.62
N ILE A 251 14.10 11.40 19.59
CA ILE A 251 14.81 10.11 19.52
C ILE A 251 16.24 10.28 19.05
N THR A 252 16.48 11.13 18.05
CA THR A 252 17.80 11.27 17.42
C THR A 252 18.68 12.33 18.07
N GLY A 253 18.10 13.24 18.84
CA GLY A 253 18.78 14.44 19.34
C GLY A 253 19.06 15.51 18.27
N ASN A 254 18.64 15.30 17.03
CA ASN A 254 18.84 16.24 15.94
C ASN A 254 17.56 17.04 15.68
N GLU A 255 17.68 18.36 15.57
CA GLU A 255 16.56 19.17 15.11
C GLU A 255 16.25 18.92 13.63
N MET A 256 14.97 19.03 13.26
CA MET A 256 14.55 18.92 11.86
C MET A 256 14.84 20.21 11.10
N ILE A 257 15.61 20.08 10.03
CA ILE A 257 15.83 21.19 9.08
C ILE A 257 14.77 21.04 7.97
N TYR A 258 13.90 22.04 7.81
CA TYR A 258 12.82 21.95 6.84
C TYR A 258 12.49 23.30 6.19
N TYR A 259 11.74 23.23 5.07
CA TYR A 259 11.09 24.38 4.46
C TYR A 259 9.68 24.00 3.99
N TYR A 260 8.82 25.00 3.89
CA TYR A 260 7.47 24.82 3.35
C TYR A 260 7.44 25.06 1.84
N ASN A 261 6.94 24.10 1.09
CA ASN A 261 6.46 24.35 -0.25
C ASN A 261 5.02 24.88 -0.16
N LYS A 262 4.74 26.03 -0.81
CA LYS A 262 3.40 26.64 -0.78
C LYS A 262 2.34 25.83 -1.52
N ILE A 263 2.75 24.93 -2.43
CA ILE A 263 1.85 24.10 -3.21
C ILE A 263 1.45 22.87 -2.39
N ASN A 264 0.16 22.72 -2.14
CA ASN A 264 -0.38 21.51 -1.54
C ASN A 264 -0.20 20.34 -2.53
N ARG A 265 0.39 19.26 -2.08
CA ARG A 265 0.45 18.04 -2.89
C ARG A 265 -0.93 17.39 -2.88
N ILE A 266 -1.50 17.22 -4.08
CA ILE A 266 -2.75 16.50 -4.31
C ILE A 266 -2.39 15.03 -4.57
N GLY A 267 -3.02 14.09 -3.84
CA GLY A 267 -2.82 12.65 -4.06
C GLY A 267 -2.75 11.84 -2.81
#